data_e958717521c0cb768d319e4e3d036e2e
#
_entry.id   e958717521c0cb768d319e4e3d036e2e
#
_cell.length_a   1.000
_cell.length_b   1.000
_cell.length_c   1.000
_cell.angle_alpha   90.00
_cell.angle_beta   90.00
_cell.angle_gamma   90.00
#
_symmetry.space_group_name_H-M   'P 1'
#
loop_
_entity.id
_entity.type
_entity.pdbx_description
1 polymer ?
#
loop_
_entity_poly.entity_id
_entity_poly.type
_entity_poly.pdbx_seq_one_letter_code
_entity_poly.pdbx_strand_id
1 'polypeptide(L)'
;MLEQNIKKILVSQDEITEAAKKLGAQLTRDYEGKNPILVGILKGSIPFMAELVKYIDTHLEMDFMMVSSYHGGTVSSGVINIKQDVTQDIKGRHVIFVEDIIDTGQTLKSLRDMFTAREAASVKIVTMLDKPEGRTVDIEADYTCFTIPNEFVVGYGLDYNENYRNLPYVGVLKEEVYSK
;
A
#
# COMPACT_ATOMS: atom_id res chain seq x y z
N MET A 1 -24.19 12.85 2.29
CA MET A 1 -22.86 12.96 1.68
C MET A 1 -21.92 12.01 2.43
N LEU A 2 -20.83 11.54 1.82
CA LEU A 2 -19.92 10.55 2.41
C LEU A 2 -19.34 10.96 3.76
N GLU A 3 -19.04 12.26 3.91
CA GLU A 3 -18.50 12.87 5.14
C GLU A 3 -19.35 12.61 6.39
N GLN A 4 -20.66 12.45 6.24
CA GLN A 4 -21.57 12.17 7.37
C GLN A 4 -21.24 10.84 8.07
N ASN A 5 -20.60 9.92 7.35
CA ASN A 5 -20.19 8.60 7.84
C ASN A 5 -18.78 8.61 8.46
N ILE A 6 -18.08 9.73 8.39
CA ILE A 6 -16.73 9.88 8.93
C ILE A 6 -16.80 10.43 10.36
N LYS A 7 -16.19 9.72 11.30
CA LYS A 7 -16.10 10.10 12.70
C LYS A 7 -15.10 11.24 12.91
N LYS A 8 -13.94 11.13 12.27
CA LYS A 8 -12.86 12.14 12.30
C LYS A 8 -11.94 11.94 11.09
N ILE A 9 -11.31 13.01 10.63
CA ILE A 9 -10.18 12.91 9.69
C ILE A 9 -8.95 12.52 10.49
N LEU A 10 -8.28 11.44 10.08
CA LEU A 10 -7.07 10.94 10.72
C LEU A 10 -5.82 11.52 10.06
N VAL A 11 -5.80 11.58 8.72
CA VAL A 11 -4.73 12.17 7.92
C VAL A 11 -5.37 13.00 6.80
N SER A 12 -5.05 14.26 6.75
CA SER A 12 -5.55 15.18 5.72
C SER A 12 -4.83 14.99 4.38
N GLN A 13 -5.44 15.51 3.31
CA GLN A 13 -4.83 15.50 1.98
C GLN A 13 -3.47 16.22 1.96
N ASP A 14 -3.37 17.37 2.64
CA ASP A 14 -2.14 18.15 2.69
C ASP A 14 -1.02 17.38 3.41
N GLU A 15 -1.33 16.69 4.51
CA GLU A 15 -0.38 15.83 5.21
C GLU A 15 0.12 14.69 4.33
N ILE A 16 -0.78 14.05 3.55
CA ILE A 16 -0.41 12.99 2.61
C ILE A 16 0.52 13.55 1.52
N THR A 17 0.19 14.70 0.96
CA THR A 17 1.02 15.37 -0.05
C THR A 17 2.42 15.69 0.48
N GLU A 18 2.52 16.26 1.68
CA GLU A 18 3.83 16.57 2.28
C GLU A 18 4.64 15.30 2.62
N ALA A 19 3.98 14.23 3.09
CA ALA A 19 4.65 12.96 3.30
C ALA A 19 5.14 12.34 1.99
N ALA A 20 4.33 12.39 0.92
CA ALA A 20 4.72 11.92 -0.40
C ALA A 20 5.92 12.68 -0.98
N LYS A 21 6.00 14.00 -0.79
CA LYS A 21 7.16 14.82 -1.17
C LYS A 21 8.44 14.37 -0.46
N LYS A 22 8.37 14.20 0.86
CA LYS A 22 9.52 13.76 1.66
C LYS A 22 10.00 12.38 1.25
N LEU A 23 9.06 11.44 1.10
CA LEU A 23 9.34 10.07 0.68
C LEU A 23 9.86 10.01 -0.75
N GLY A 24 9.29 10.77 -1.68
CA GLY A 24 9.75 10.84 -3.07
C GLY A 24 11.18 11.34 -3.17
N ALA A 25 11.56 12.38 -2.40
CA ALA A 25 12.93 12.87 -2.32
C ALA A 25 13.89 11.82 -1.72
N GLN A 26 13.43 11.01 -0.77
CA GLN A 26 14.23 9.90 -0.22
C GLN A 26 14.43 8.81 -1.27
N LEU A 27 13.37 8.35 -1.92
CA LEU A 27 13.44 7.33 -2.99
C LEU A 27 14.31 7.78 -4.16
N THR A 28 14.27 9.08 -4.51
CA THR A 28 15.18 9.65 -5.53
C THR A 28 16.64 9.37 -5.20
N ARG A 29 17.07 9.67 -3.96
CA ARG A 29 18.46 9.43 -3.51
C ARG A 29 18.80 7.94 -3.43
N ASP A 30 17.88 7.14 -2.88
CA ASP A 30 18.14 5.72 -2.61
C ASP A 30 18.20 4.88 -3.90
N TYR A 31 17.54 5.36 -4.97
CA TYR A 31 17.40 4.65 -6.23
C TYR A 31 18.01 5.37 -7.44
N GLU A 32 18.82 6.40 -7.22
CA GLU A 32 19.56 7.07 -8.29
C GLU A 32 20.35 6.04 -9.12
N GLY A 33 20.14 6.05 -10.43
CA GLY A 33 20.78 5.15 -11.39
C GLY A 33 20.33 3.68 -11.36
N LYS A 34 19.36 3.31 -10.50
CA LYS A 34 18.91 1.91 -10.35
C LYS A 34 17.68 1.54 -11.17
N ASN A 35 16.96 2.52 -11.70
CA ASN A 35 15.72 2.35 -12.46
C ASN A 35 14.76 1.32 -11.83
N PRO A 36 14.23 1.57 -10.60
CA PRO A 36 13.38 0.62 -9.90
C PRO A 36 12.03 0.45 -10.60
N ILE A 37 11.39 -0.71 -10.37
CA ILE A 37 10.01 -0.96 -10.74
C ILE A 37 9.15 -0.71 -9.51
N LEU A 38 8.27 0.29 -9.56
CA LEU A 38 7.25 0.53 -8.54
C LEU A 38 6.01 -0.29 -8.90
N VAL A 39 5.60 -1.16 -8.00
CA VAL A 39 4.44 -2.04 -8.19
C VAL A 39 3.33 -1.65 -7.23
N GLY A 40 2.29 -1.02 -7.76
CA GLY A 40 1.09 -0.67 -6.99
C GLY A 40 0.18 -1.89 -6.78
N ILE A 41 -0.25 -2.13 -5.54
CA ILE A 41 -1.20 -3.20 -5.26
C ILE A 41 -2.63 -2.65 -5.39
N LEU A 42 -3.33 -3.10 -6.42
CA LEU A 42 -4.68 -2.64 -6.75
C LEU A 42 -5.72 -3.17 -5.74
N LYS A 43 -6.76 -2.40 -5.42
CA LYS A 43 -7.10 -1.06 -5.97
C LYS A 43 -6.62 0.08 -5.06
N GLY A 44 -6.42 -0.17 -3.78
CA GLY A 44 -6.23 0.83 -2.73
C GLY A 44 -5.02 1.72 -2.92
N SER A 45 -3.94 1.19 -3.50
CA SER A 45 -2.69 1.94 -3.71
C SER A 45 -2.78 3.05 -4.77
N ILE A 46 -3.82 3.08 -5.61
CA ILE A 46 -3.89 3.97 -6.78
C ILE A 46 -3.67 5.45 -6.42
N PRO A 47 -4.41 6.06 -5.46
CA PRO A 47 -4.22 7.48 -5.16
C PRO A 47 -2.84 7.80 -4.61
N PHE A 48 -2.33 6.95 -3.71
CA PHE A 48 -1.02 7.16 -3.11
C PHE A 48 0.11 6.97 -4.13
N MET A 49 0.05 5.94 -4.98
CA MET A 49 1.01 5.72 -6.07
C MET A 49 1.06 6.93 -7.01
N ALA A 50 -0.11 7.42 -7.44
CA ALA A 50 -0.22 8.57 -8.32
C ALA A 50 0.32 9.87 -7.68
N GLU A 51 0.19 10.03 -6.37
CA GLU A 51 0.77 11.16 -5.66
C GLU A 51 2.29 11.02 -5.53
N LEU A 52 2.76 9.88 -5.05
CA LEU A 52 4.16 9.62 -4.73
C LEU A 52 5.10 9.79 -5.93
N VAL A 53 4.73 9.20 -7.08
CA VAL A 53 5.62 9.18 -8.27
C VAL A 53 5.95 10.56 -8.81
N LYS A 54 5.11 11.56 -8.56
CA LYS A 54 5.35 12.95 -8.98
C LYS A 54 6.57 13.59 -8.31
N TYR A 55 6.99 13.04 -7.17
CA TYR A 55 8.08 13.57 -6.35
C TYR A 55 9.35 12.72 -6.40
N ILE A 56 9.38 11.71 -7.26
CA ILE A 56 10.57 10.87 -7.49
C ILE A 56 11.27 11.37 -8.75
N ASP A 57 12.43 12.01 -8.57
CA ASP A 57 13.21 12.61 -9.66
C ASP A 57 14.37 11.68 -10.09
N THR A 58 14.02 10.47 -10.51
CA THR A 58 14.93 9.51 -11.14
C THR A 58 14.13 8.62 -12.10
N HIS A 59 14.82 7.94 -13.00
CA HIS A 59 14.16 6.96 -13.88
C HIS A 59 13.53 5.85 -13.04
N LEU A 60 12.28 5.55 -13.31
CA LEU A 60 11.53 4.44 -12.72
C LEU A 60 10.55 3.87 -13.74
N GLU A 61 10.13 2.65 -13.51
CA GLU A 61 9.04 2.01 -14.23
C GLU A 61 7.87 1.78 -13.27
N MET A 62 6.66 1.80 -13.81
CA MET A 62 5.44 1.57 -13.02
C MET A 62 4.75 0.30 -13.50
N ASP A 63 4.31 -0.52 -12.58
CA ASP A 63 3.49 -1.68 -12.86
C ASP A 63 2.43 -1.85 -11.74
N PHE A 64 1.50 -2.74 -11.94
CA PHE A 64 0.41 -2.99 -10.99
C PHE A 64 0.16 -4.48 -10.84
N MET A 65 -0.18 -4.89 -9.62
CA MET A 65 -0.68 -6.22 -9.33
C MET A 65 -2.08 -6.16 -8.75
N MET A 66 -2.87 -7.17 -9.03
CA MET A 66 -4.14 -7.39 -8.33
C MET A 66 -4.07 -8.72 -7.61
N VAL A 67 -4.13 -8.67 -6.30
CA VAL A 67 -4.11 -9.85 -5.43
C VAL A 67 -5.33 -9.86 -4.53
N SER A 68 -5.78 -11.04 -4.14
CA SER A 68 -6.79 -11.21 -3.11
C SER A 68 -6.32 -12.27 -2.11
N SER A 69 -6.63 -12.05 -0.84
CA SER A 69 -6.46 -13.07 0.18
C SER A 69 -7.42 -14.22 -0.12
N TYR A 70 -6.96 -15.46 -0.01
CA TYR A 70 -7.84 -16.62 -0.13
C TYR A 70 -8.64 -16.77 1.16
N HIS A 71 -9.93 -16.40 1.13
CA HIS A 71 -10.86 -16.60 2.24
C HIS A 71 -11.62 -17.93 2.07
N GLY A 72 -10.88 -19.03 1.97
CA GLY A 72 -11.46 -20.37 1.86
C GLY A 72 -11.11 -21.23 3.08
N GLY A 73 -11.90 -21.13 4.15
CA GLY A 73 -11.74 -21.94 5.37
C GLY A 73 -11.37 -21.16 6.62
N THR A 74 -11.53 -21.80 7.77
CA THR A 74 -11.32 -21.24 9.12
C THR A 74 -9.85 -20.96 9.48
N VAL A 75 -8.90 -21.19 8.57
CA VAL A 75 -7.48 -20.87 8.71
C VAL A 75 -7.02 -20.18 7.43
N SER A 76 -6.55 -18.94 7.53
CA SER A 76 -5.89 -18.28 6.42
C SER A 76 -4.56 -18.99 6.12
N SER A 77 -4.49 -19.71 5.01
CA SER A 77 -3.33 -20.52 4.61
C SER A 77 -2.11 -19.69 4.19
N GLY A 78 -2.17 -18.36 4.27
CA GLY A 78 -1.12 -17.46 3.76
C GLY A 78 -0.99 -17.46 2.23
N VAL A 79 -1.83 -18.23 1.54
CA VAL A 79 -1.83 -18.30 0.07
C VAL A 79 -2.56 -17.10 -0.49
N ILE A 80 -1.86 -16.30 -1.28
CA ILE A 80 -2.44 -15.21 -2.05
C ILE A 80 -2.92 -15.74 -3.41
N ASN A 81 -4.07 -15.22 -3.86
CA ASN A 81 -4.54 -15.43 -5.22
C ASN A 81 -4.16 -14.23 -6.08
N ILE A 82 -3.29 -14.44 -7.07
CA ILE A 82 -2.88 -13.41 -8.03
C ILE A 82 -3.91 -13.40 -9.16
N LYS A 83 -4.69 -12.31 -9.22
CA LYS A 83 -5.64 -12.06 -10.32
C LYS A 83 -4.96 -11.40 -11.52
N GLN A 84 -3.97 -10.56 -11.26
CA GLN A 84 -3.13 -9.92 -12.26
C GLN A 84 -1.71 -9.82 -11.70
N ASP A 85 -0.75 -10.40 -12.41
CA ASP A 85 0.68 -10.32 -12.10
C ASP A 85 1.30 -9.10 -12.80
N VAL A 86 2.54 -8.78 -12.43
CA VAL A 86 3.34 -7.76 -13.12
C VAL A 86 3.59 -8.19 -14.57
N THR A 87 3.65 -7.20 -15.45
CA THR A 87 3.93 -7.42 -16.87
C THR A 87 5.43 -7.40 -17.18
N GLN A 88 6.22 -6.87 -16.27
CA GLN A 88 7.66 -6.67 -16.42
C GLN A 88 8.45 -7.89 -15.94
N ASP A 89 9.58 -8.18 -16.58
CA ASP A 89 10.56 -9.12 -16.03
C ASP A 89 11.29 -8.45 -14.85
N ILE A 90 11.13 -9.05 -13.67
CA ILE A 90 11.69 -8.53 -12.42
C ILE A 90 13.05 -9.12 -12.04
N LYS A 91 13.53 -10.12 -12.80
CA LYS A 91 14.82 -10.76 -12.51
C LYS A 91 15.96 -9.74 -12.56
N GLY A 92 16.72 -9.65 -11.47
CA GLY A 92 17.82 -8.70 -11.36
C GLY A 92 17.40 -7.23 -11.23
N ARG A 93 16.09 -6.94 -11.08
CA ARG A 93 15.55 -5.58 -10.95
C ARG A 93 15.30 -5.22 -9.47
N HIS A 94 15.38 -3.94 -9.16
CA HIS A 94 14.94 -3.41 -7.86
C HIS A 94 13.42 -3.20 -7.92
N VAL A 95 12.68 -3.85 -7.03
CA VAL A 95 11.21 -3.78 -6.96
C VAL A 95 10.80 -3.06 -5.68
N ILE A 96 9.85 -2.15 -5.79
CA ILE A 96 9.25 -1.41 -4.68
C ILE A 96 7.74 -1.63 -4.73
N PHE A 97 7.19 -2.39 -3.78
CA PHE A 97 5.75 -2.46 -3.61
C PHE A 97 5.22 -1.16 -3.00
N VAL A 98 4.17 -0.61 -3.59
CA VAL A 98 3.46 0.57 -3.08
C VAL A 98 2.08 0.15 -2.61
N GLU A 99 1.80 0.41 -1.33
CA GLU A 99 0.59 -0.02 -0.64
C GLU A 99 -0.08 1.16 0.06
N ASP A 100 -1.39 1.10 0.17
CA ASP A 100 -2.17 2.07 0.94
C ASP A 100 -2.01 1.86 2.44
N ILE A 101 -2.09 0.62 2.90
CA ILE A 101 -1.99 0.25 4.32
C ILE A 101 -1.33 -1.12 4.51
N ILE A 102 -0.49 -1.23 5.52
CA ILE A 102 -0.08 -2.52 6.09
C ILE A 102 -0.88 -2.75 7.37
N ASP A 103 -1.77 -3.74 7.33
CA ASP A 103 -2.54 -4.21 8.49
C ASP A 103 -1.95 -5.54 8.98
N THR A 104 -2.48 -6.69 8.58
CA THR A 104 -1.95 -8.02 8.99
C THR A 104 -0.56 -8.31 8.44
N GLY A 105 -0.22 -7.75 7.31
CA GLY A 105 1.05 -7.93 6.61
C GLY A 105 1.15 -9.21 5.78
N GLN A 106 0.17 -10.12 5.83
CA GLN A 106 0.22 -11.44 5.18
C GLN A 106 0.44 -11.33 3.66
N THR A 107 -0.31 -10.47 3.00
CA THR A 107 -0.20 -10.26 1.54
C THR A 107 1.21 -9.81 1.15
N LEU A 108 1.71 -8.77 1.82
CA LEU A 108 3.03 -8.21 1.50
C LEU A 108 4.18 -9.15 1.83
N LYS A 109 4.05 -9.95 2.90
CA LYS A 109 5.05 -11.00 3.19
C LYS A 109 5.09 -12.03 2.07
N SER A 110 3.95 -12.53 1.63
CA SER A 110 3.86 -13.50 0.53
C SER A 110 4.40 -12.93 -0.78
N LEU A 111 4.11 -11.65 -1.09
CA LEU A 111 4.64 -10.99 -2.27
C LEU A 111 6.16 -10.79 -2.19
N ARG A 112 6.69 -10.35 -1.04
CA ARG A 112 8.14 -10.20 -0.82
C ARG A 112 8.86 -11.52 -1.03
N ASP A 113 8.37 -12.61 -0.43
CA ASP A 113 8.96 -13.95 -0.55
C ASP A 113 8.91 -14.43 -2.02
N MET A 114 7.79 -14.25 -2.71
CA MET A 114 7.62 -14.62 -4.11
C MET A 114 8.58 -13.87 -5.04
N PHE A 115 8.69 -12.54 -4.90
CA PHE A 115 9.55 -11.74 -5.77
C PHE A 115 11.03 -11.97 -5.48
N THR A 116 11.37 -12.31 -4.23
CA THR A 116 12.71 -12.77 -3.88
C THR A 116 13.01 -14.11 -4.58
N ALA A 117 12.07 -15.05 -4.57
CA ALA A 117 12.22 -16.33 -5.28
C ALA A 117 12.29 -16.18 -6.81
N ARG A 118 11.71 -15.10 -7.35
CA ARG A 118 11.84 -14.71 -8.78
C ARG A 118 13.14 -13.98 -9.09
N GLU A 119 14.09 -13.97 -8.16
CA GLU A 119 15.45 -13.40 -8.32
C GLU A 119 15.46 -11.87 -8.56
N ALA A 120 14.50 -11.12 -8.00
CA ALA A 120 14.61 -9.67 -7.92
C ALA A 120 15.90 -9.25 -7.18
N ALA A 121 16.57 -8.21 -7.64
CA ALA A 121 17.81 -7.71 -6.99
C ALA A 121 17.53 -7.16 -5.59
N SER A 122 16.37 -6.56 -5.39
CA SER A 122 15.84 -6.21 -4.07
C SER A 122 14.33 -6.09 -4.12
N VAL A 123 13.68 -6.34 -2.99
CA VAL A 123 12.24 -6.14 -2.82
C VAL A 123 12.03 -5.27 -1.59
N LYS A 124 11.49 -4.07 -1.79
CA LYS A 124 11.21 -3.10 -0.75
C LYS A 124 9.72 -2.77 -0.71
N ILE A 125 9.25 -2.30 0.43
CA ILE A 125 7.84 -1.95 0.66
C ILE A 125 7.76 -0.50 1.08
N VAL A 126 6.94 0.24 0.35
CA VAL A 126 6.49 1.60 0.67
C VAL A 126 5.03 1.52 1.06
N THR A 127 4.65 2.08 2.19
CA THR A 127 3.25 2.18 2.60
C THR A 127 2.86 3.61 2.99
N MET A 128 1.65 4.00 2.64
CA MET A 128 1.09 5.26 3.15
C MET A 128 0.78 5.13 4.64
N LEU A 129 0.11 4.05 5.03
CA LEU A 129 -0.28 3.80 6.41
C LEU A 129 0.32 2.50 6.94
N ASP A 130 0.84 2.55 8.15
CA ASP A 130 1.24 1.38 8.93
C ASP A 130 0.39 1.25 10.18
N LYS A 131 -0.25 0.08 10.35
CA LYS A 131 -1.07 -0.26 11.51
C LYS A 131 -0.45 -1.46 12.24
N PRO A 132 0.58 -1.24 13.06
CA PRO A 132 1.36 -2.33 13.65
C PRO A 132 0.56 -3.23 14.60
N GLU A 133 -0.46 -2.70 15.27
CA GLU A 133 -1.34 -3.49 16.14
C GLU A 133 -2.15 -4.57 15.40
N GLY A 134 -2.34 -4.43 14.08
CA GLY A 134 -3.02 -5.42 13.24
C GLY A 134 -2.11 -6.53 12.73
N ARG A 135 -0.79 -6.44 12.98
CA ARG A 135 0.21 -7.34 12.41
C ARG A 135 0.06 -8.78 12.92
N THR A 136 0.04 -9.75 12.02
CA THR A 136 -0.04 -11.19 12.33
C THR A 136 1.17 -11.98 11.86
N VAL A 137 2.04 -11.36 11.08
CA VAL A 137 3.28 -11.95 10.56
C VAL A 137 4.44 -10.98 10.74
N ASP A 138 5.66 -11.51 10.78
CA ASP A 138 6.89 -10.71 10.90
C ASP A 138 7.20 -10.03 9.55
N ILE A 139 6.72 -8.80 9.41
CA ILE A 139 7.00 -7.92 8.27
C ILE A 139 6.87 -6.46 8.68
N GLU A 140 7.77 -5.65 8.16
CA GLU A 140 7.75 -4.21 8.28
C GLU A 140 7.88 -3.57 6.90
N ALA A 141 7.34 -2.36 6.74
CA ALA A 141 7.64 -1.54 5.58
C ALA A 141 9.05 -0.99 5.66
N ASP A 142 9.72 -0.89 4.51
CA ASP A 142 11.02 -0.22 4.42
C ASP A 142 10.86 1.30 4.47
N TYR A 143 9.70 1.80 4.03
CA TYR A 143 9.34 3.22 4.04
C TYR A 143 7.86 3.37 4.46
N THR A 144 7.61 4.18 5.47
CA THR A 144 6.26 4.44 6.01
C THR A 144 6.00 5.94 6.07
N CYS A 145 4.83 6.38 5.59
CA CYS A 145 4.42 7.78 5.74
C CYS A 145 3.82 8.04 7.13
N PHE A 146 2.86 7.20 7.55
CA PHE A 146 2.15 7.39 8.82
C PHE A 146 1.96 6.08 9.56
N THR A 147 2.26 6.07 10.85
CA THR A 147 1.84 5.01 11.76
C THR A 147 0.51 5.41 12.39
N ILE A 148 -0.49 4.55 12.30
CA ILE A 148 -1.85 4.84 12.76
C ILE A 148 -2.32 3.84 13.83
N PRO A 149 -3.25 4.25 14.72
CA PRO A 149 -3.86 3.34 15.70
C PRO A 149 -4.75 2.30 15.02
N ASN A 150 -5.16 1.27 15.78
CA ASN A 150 -6.03 0.21 15.29
C ASN A 150 -7.50 0.68 15.18
N GLU A 151 -7.75 1.60 14.26
CA GLU A 151 -9.08 2.11 13.91
C GLU A 151 -9.46 1.65 12.50
N PHE A 152 -10.77 1.61 12.21
CA PHE A 152 -11.27 1.28 10.88
C PHE A 152 -11.26 2.54 10.01
N VAL A 153 -10.35 2.56 9.03
CA VAL A 153 -10.10 3.74 8.19
C VAL A 153 -10.53 3.54 6.75
N VAL A 154 -10.97 4.61 6.11
CA VAL A 154 -11.38 4.68 4.71
C VAL A 154 -10.87 5.96 4.07
N GLY A 155 -10.91 6.02 2.75
CA GLY A 155 -10.51 7.19 1.97
C GLY A 155 -9.08 7.08 1.45
N TYR A 156 -8.74 7.93 0.51
CA TYR A 156 -7.48 7.95 -0.22
C TYR A 156 -7.07 6.57 -0.78
N GLY A 157 -8.04 5.85 -1.35
CA GLY A 157 -7.88 4.50 -1.88
C GLY A 157 -8.47 3.40 -1.00
N LEU A 158 -8.46 3.57 0.32
CA LEU A 158 -9.05 2.62 1.28
C LEU A 158 -10.58 2.60 1.19
N ASP A 159 -11.17 1.42 1.35
CA ASP A 159 -12.60 1.23 1.19
C ASP A 159 -13.30 0.52 2.35
N TYR A 160 -14.62 0.65 2.31
CA TYR A 160 -15.56 -0.26 2.93
C TYR A 160 -16.63 -0.64 1.90
N ASN A 161 -16.74 -1.94 1.58
CA ASN A 161 -17.66 -2.46 0.55
C ASN A 161 -17.55 -1.73 -0.80
N GLU A 162 -16.32 -1.53 -1.29
CA GLU A 162 -15.97 -0.81 -2.53
C GLU A 162 -16.32 0.69 -2.53
N ASN A 163 -16.76 1.25 -1.42
CA ASN A 163 -17.10 2.68 -1.27
C ASN A 163 -16.00 3.44 -0.51
N TYR A 164 -16.05 4.76 -0.55
CA TYR A 164 -15.17 5.70 0.16
C TYR A 164 -13.75 5.88 -0.40
N ARG A 165 -13.27 5.09 -1.35
CA ARG A 165 -11.92 5.23 -1.94
C ARG A 165 -11.65 6.63 -2.49
N ASN A 166 -12.70 7.35 -2.89
CA ASN A 166 -12.65 8.67 -3.50
C ASN A 166 -12.61 9.84 -2.51
N LEU A 167 -12.60 9.60 -1.21
CA LEU A 167 -12.37 10.66 -0.24
C LEU A 167 -10.92 11.16 -0.36
N PRO A 168 -10.67 12.49 -0.35
CA PRO A 168 -9.32 13.04 -0.56
C PRO A 168 -8.42 12.98 0.69
N TYR A 169 -8.87 12.32 1.75
CA TYR A 169 -8.19 12.17 3.04
C TYR A 169 -8.41 10.76 3.58
N VAL A 170 -7.69 10.40 4.63
CA VAL A 170 -7.94 9.19 5.42
C VAL A 170 -8.82 9.56 6.61
N GLY A 171 -9.98 8.94 6.72
CA GLY A 171 -10.93 9.15 7.80
C GLY A 171 -11.27 7.87 8.55
N VAL A 172 -11.59 8.01 9.82
CA VAL A 172 -12.13 6.90 10.63
C VAL A 172 -13.62 6.78 10.33
N LEU A 173 -14.05 5.59 9.89
CA LEU A 173 -15.45 5.30 9.62
C LEU A 173 -16.22 5.16 10.93
N LYS A 174 -17.45 5.68 10.99
CA LYS A 174 -18.31 5.51 12.14
C LYS A 174 -18.72 4.05 12.30
N GLU A 175 -18.71 3.56 13.53
CA GLU A 175 -19.01 2.16 13.85
C GLU A 175 -20.42 1.74 13.38
N GLU A 176 -21.40 2.61 13.49
CA GLU A 176 -22.78 2.38 13.01
C GLU A 176 -22.90 2.06 11.52
N VAL A 177 -21.84 2.34 10.72
CA VAL A 177 -21.82 2.07 9.29
C VAL A 177 -21.41 0.62 8.99
N TYR A 178 -20.49 0.05 9.76
CA TYR A 178 -19.93 -1.28 9.51
C TYR A 178 -20.29 -2.36 10.53
N SER A 179 -20.95 -2.00 11.63
CA SER A 179 -21.38 -2.94 12.68
C SER A 179 -22.80 -3.50 12.49
N LYS A 180 -23.37 -3.40 11.28
CA LYS A 180 -24.70 -3.93 10.96
C LYS A 180 -24.66 -5.37 10.51
#